data_4bdd7b1952dc8a8f39ab439650ab6713
#
_entry.id   4bdd7b1952dc8a8f39ab439650ab6713
#
_cell.length_a   1.000
_cell.length_b   1.000
_cell.length_c   1.000
_cell.angle_alpha   90.00
_cell.angle_beta   90.00
_cell.angle_gamma   90.00
#
_symmetry.space_group_name_H-M   'P 1'
#
loop_
_entity.id
_entity.type
_entity.pdbx_description
1 polymer ?
#
loop_
_entity_poly.entity_id
_entity_poly.type
_entity_poly.pdbx_seq_one_letter_code
_entity_poly.pdbx_strand_id
1 'polypeptide(L)'
;MKTSLIALLGALATSLCAPASAQVIDSARLRAAASGPTVVVGHASFRLIPGAVVRVADAADAAAGTQSLQSTQTTAEAPVARFDRYAIYLDSTRGARTAAGAARTQPPATVVAALETRSGQLALLGASIKLFDTTPAVARALATRTGGALVYASAIDGSAMIRYDSVASALDNCTQLQGSTGVGAITPEVIPRAARPL
;
A
#
# COMPACT_ATOMS: atom_id res chain seq x y z
N MET A 1 57.27 -24.36 -47.90
CA MET A 1 57.27 -23.38 -46.80
C MET A 1 56.12 -22.42 -47.00
N LYS A 2 54.97 -22.62 -46.38
CA LYS A 2 53.84 -21.69 -46.40
C LYS A 2 53.23 -21.66 -45.03
N THR A 3 53.50 -20.64 -44.26
CA THR A 3 52.97 -20.38 -42.93
C THR A 3 51.61 -19.70 -43.04
N SER A 4 50.55 -20.41 -42.64
CA SER A 4 49.18 -19.82 -42.55
C SER A 4 48.96 -19.26 -41.14
N LEU A 5 48.73 -17.97 -41.07
CA LEU A 5 48.41 -17.21 -39.86
C LEU A 5 46.89 -17.24 -39.67
N ILE A 6 46.41 -17.94 -38.66
CA ILE A 6 45.00 -17.95 -38.32
C ILE A 6 44.77 -16.86 -37.24
N ALA A 7 44.10 -15.76 -37.65
CA ALA A 7 43.65 -14.71 -36.74
C ALA A 7 42.35 -15.16 -36.02
N LEU A 8 42.43 -15.37 -34.71
CA LEU A 8 41.30 -15.69 -33.87
C LEU A 8 40.62 -14.41 -33.41
N LEU A 9 39.48 -14.11 -33.99
CA LEU A 9 38.64 -12.93 -33.64
C LEU A 9 37.79 -13.32 -32.43
N GLY A 10 38.19 -12.88 -31.24
CA GLY A 10 37.42 -13.05 -30.02
C GLY A 10 36.30 -12.02 -29.94
N ALA A 11 35.05 -12.46 -30.07
CA ALA A 11 33.87 -11.64 -29.85
C ALA A 11 33.63 -11.48 -28.35
N LEU A 12 33.90 -10.28 -27.83
CA LEU A 12 33.55 -9.90 -26.43
C LEU A 12 32.05 -9.65 -26.37
N ALA A 13 31.30 -10.63 -25.86
CA ALA A 13 29.89 -10.45 -25.54
C ALA A 13 29.77 -9.65 -24.23
N THR A 14 29.56 -8.35 -24.33
CA THR A 14 29.20 -7.50 -23.20
C THR A 14 27.74 -7.78 -22.81
N SER A 15 27.56 -8.61 -21.78
CA SER A 15 26.26 -8.78 -21.10
C SER A 15 25.84 -7.43 -20.51
N LEU A 16 24.84 -6.78 -21.12
CA LEU A 16 24.13 -5.66 -20.50
C LEU A 16 23.33 -6.22 -19.34
N CYS A 17 23.88 -6.20 -18.13
CA CYS A 17 23.09 -6.30 -16.91
C CYS A 17 22.17 -5.09 -16.85
N ALA A 18 20.88 -5.28 -17.15
CA ALA A 18 19.87 -4.27 -16.87
C ALA A 18 19.88 -3.99 -15.37
N PRO A 19 20.01 -2.74 -14.92
CA PRO A 19 19.95 -2.43 -13.49
C PRO A 19 18.56 -2.82 -13.00
N ALA A 20 18.51 -3.81 -12.08
CA ALA A 20 17.32 -4.08 -11.32
C ALA A 20 16.92 -2.77 -10.62
N SER A 21 15.77 -2.21 -10.98
CA SER A 21 15.25 -0.99 -10.37
C SER A 21 15.09 -1.24 -8.88
N ALA A 22 16.09 -0.85 -8.10
CA ALA A 22 16.04 -0.92 -6.65
C ALA A 22 14.83 -0.07 -6.21
N GLN A 23 13.86 -0.70 -5.56
CA GLN A 23 12.75 0.04 -4.96
C GLN A 23 13.34 0.96 -3.90
N VAL A 24 13.33 2.27 -4.19
CA VAL A 24 13.77 3.27 -3.22
C VAL A 24 12.74 3.29 -2.10
N ILE A 25 13.09 2.72 -0.94
CA ILE A 25 12.30 2.78 0.28
C ILE A 25 13.12 3.56 1.29
N ASP A 26 12.73 4.79 1.55
CA ASP A 26 13.31 5.57 2.64
C ASP A 26 12.65 5.16 3.97
N SER A 27 13.13 4.05 4.52
CA SER A 27 12.58 3.48 5.75
C SER A 27 12.77 4.39 6.98
N ALA A 28 13.79 5.24 6.99
CA ALA A 28 14.03 6.17 8.08
C ALA A 28 12.96 7.28 8.09
N ARG A 29 12.69 7.88 6.94
CA ARG A 29 11.62 8.90 6.81
C ARG A 29 10.24 8.32 7.09
N LEU A 30 9.95 7.11 6.62
CA LEU A 30 8.69 6.44 6.89
C LEU A 30 8.48 6.15 8.38
N ARG A 31 9.53 5.69 9.09
CA ARG A 31 9.46 5.47 10.55
C ARG A 31 9.24 6.76 11.31
N ALA A 32 9.94 7.83 10.96
CA ALA A 32 9.74 9.14 11.56
C ALA A 32 8.33 9.69 11.34
N ALA A 33 7.74 9.43 10.17
CA ALA A 33 6.39 9.85 9.82
C ALA A 33 5.28 8.97 10.42
N ALA A 34 5.59 7.75 10.88
CA ALA A 34 4.63 6.80 11.45
C ALA A 34 4.23 7.19 12.88
N SER A 35 3.47 8.28 13.03
CA SER A 35 3.00 8.84 14.29
C SER A 35 1.51 8.61 14.57
N GLY A 36 0.80 7.98 13.65
CA GLY A 36 -0.64 7.73 13.74
C GLY A 36 -1.02 6.62 14.71
N PRO A 37 -2.33 6.34 14.82
CA PRO A 37 -2.83 5.26 15.66
C PRO A 37 -2.32 3.90 15.17
N THR A 38 -2.31 2.94 16.10
CA THR A 38 -1.95 1.55 15.81
C THR A 38 -3.21 0.74 15.54
N VAL A 39 -3.20 -0.01 14.44
CA VAL A 39 -4.27 -0.92 14.03
C VAL A 39 -3.75 -2.35 14.14
N VAL A 40 -4.53 -3.23 14.78
CA VAL A 40 -4.19 -4.65 14.93
C VAL A 40 -4.94 -5.45 13.86
N VAL A 41 -4.21 -6.31 13.14
CA VAL A 41 -4.75 -7.22 12.13
C VAL A 41 -4.20 -8.62 12.40
N GLY A 42 -5.02 -9.49 12.96
CA GLY A 42 -4.57 -10.79 13.43
C GLY A 42 -3.47 -10.65 14.50
N HIS A 43 -2.28 -11.15 14.22
CA HIS A 43 -1.12 -11.05 15.12
C HIS A 43 -0.17 -9.89 14.78
N ALA A 44 -0.44 -9.15 13.72
CA ALA A 44 0.38 -8.02 13.28
C ALA A 44 -0.22 -6.70 13.76
N SER A 45 0.64 -5.74 14.08
CA SER A 45 0.25 -4.39 14.47
C SER A 45 0.83 -3.39 13.47
N PHE A 46 0.01 -2.48 12.98
CA PHE A 46 0.35 -1.50 11.96
C PHE A 46 0.17 -0.11 12.50
N ARG A 47 1.22 0.71 12.45
CA ARG A 47 1.14 2.13 12.80
C ARG A 47 0.90 2.97 11.56
N LEU A 48 -0.18 3.74 11.55
CA LEU A 48 -0.55 4.59 10.42
C LEU A 48 0.46 5.73 10.22
N ILE A 49 0.58 6.18 8.97
CA ILE A 49 1.41 7.32 8.57
C ILE A 49 0.48 8.47 8.15
N PRO A 50 0.11 9.40 9.06
CA PRO A 50 -0.93 10.41 8.81
C PRO A 50 -0.62 11.37 7.66
N GLY A 51 0.66 11.65 7.41
CA GLY A 51 1.11 12.54 6.33
C GLY A 51 1.37 11.84 4.99
N ALA A 52 1.11 10.53 4.89
CA ALA A 52 1.33 9.81 3.65
C ALA A 52 0.18 10.04 2.66
N VAL A 53 0.54 10.38 1.43
CA VAL A 53 -0.36 10.42 0.29
C VAL A 53 -0.04 9.22 -0.60
N VAL A 54 -1.00 8.31 -0.74
CA VAL A 54 -0.88 7.13 -1.60
C VAL A 54 -1.54 7.44 -2.93
N ARG A 55 -0.80 7.30 -4.02
CA ARG A 55 -1.29 7.48 -5.40
C ARG A 55 -1.06 6.21 -6.20
N VAL A 56 -1.93 5.92 -7.13
CA VAL A 56 -1.67 4.90 -8.15
C VAL A 56 -0.59 5.48 -9.07
N ALA A 57 0.54 4.78 -9.19
CA ALA A 57 1.60 5.18 -10.11
C ALA A 57 1.12 4.88 -11.54
N ASP A 58 1.01 5.91 -12.37
CA ASP A 58 0.74 5.73 -13.79
C ASP A 58 1.94 5.04 -14.46
N ALA A 59 1.66 4.29 -15.55
CA ALA A 59 2.71 3.58 -16.28
C ALA A 59 3.84 4.52 -16.79
N ALA A 60 3.53 5.80 -16.98
CA ALA A 60 4.49 6.84 -17.32
C ALA A 60 5.49 7.15 -16.19
N ASP A 61 5.05 7.09 -14.92
CA ASP A 61 5.91 7.30 -13.75
C ASP A 61 6.88 6.15 -13.51
N ALA A 62 6.55 4.95 -13.99
CA ALA A 62 7.44 3.79 -13.93
C ALA A 62 8.63 3.92 -14.91
N ALA A 63 8.45 4.61 -16.03
CA ALA A 63 9.48 4.85 -17.05
C ALA A 63 10.38 6.06 -16.71
N ALA A 64 9.89 7.03 -15.95
CA ALA A 64 10.63 8.25 -15.58
C ALA A 64 11.78 8.02 -14.59
N GLY A 65 11.92 6.81 -14.03
CA GLY A 65 13.06 6.44 -13.18
C GLY A 65 14.41 6.38 -13.88
N THR A 66 14.47 6.54 -15.22
CA THR A 66 15.69 6.40 -16.01
C THR A 66 16.09 7.66 -16.80
N GLN A 67 15.26 8.69 -16.84
CA GLN A 67 15.55 9.90 -17.63
C GLN A 67 15.07 11.16 -16.91
N SER A 68 15.85 11.69 -15.99
CA SER A 68 15.64 13.05 -15.53
C SER A 68 16.94 13.69 -15.10
N LEU A 69 17.76 14.00 -16.12
CA LEU A 69 18.82 15.01 -16.00
C LEU A 69 18.51 16.32 -16.74
N GLN A 70 17.32 16.48 -17.32
CA GLN A 70 16.92 17.73 -17.97
C GLN A 70 15.41 17.86 -18.04
N SER A 71 14.80 18.41 -17.03
CA SER A 71 13.57 19.21 -17.18
C SER A 71 13.40 20.09 -15.95
N THR A 72 13.58 21.36 -16.16
CA THR A 72 13.23 22.47 -15.29
C THR A 72 11.76 22.37 -14.85
N GLN A 73 11.54 22.51 -13.50
CA GLN A 73 10.31 23.05 -12.91
C GLN A 73 9.10 22.12 -12.81
N THR A 74 8.99 21.60 -11.71
CA THR A 74 8.01 21.69 -10.62
C THR A 74 8.55 20.75 -9.57
N THR A 75 8.68 21.18 -8.34
CA THR A 75 9.14 20.36 -7.22
C THR A 75 8.14 19.22 -6.97
N ALA A 76 8.07 18.27 -7.89
CA ALA A 76 7.38 17.01 -7.69
C ALA A 76 8.22 16.23 -6.67
N GLU A 77 7.81 16.27 -5.41
CA GLU A 77 8.45 15.53 -4.34
C GLU A 77 8.56 14.07 -4.76
N ALA A 78 9.78 13.54 -4.78
CA ALA A 78 10.01 12.15 -5.16
C ALA A 78 9.28 11.21 -4.18
N PRO A 79 8.69 10.09 -4.66
CA PRO A 79 8.02 9.15 -3.77
C PRO A 79 9.04 8.56 -2.77
N VAL A 80 8.69 8.56 -1.49
CA VAL A 80 9.52 7.96 -0.43
C VAL A 80 9.50 6.44 -0.46
N ALA A 81 8.48 5.86 -1.10
CA ALA A 81 8.39 4.43 -1.33
C ALA A 81 7.48 4.13 -2.52
N ARG A 82 7.72 2.97 -3.13
CA ARG A 82 6.82 2.36 -4.12
C ARG A 82 6.33 1.00 -3.61
N PHE A 83 5.06 0.73 -3.79
CA PHE A 83 4.41 -0.50 -3.38
C PHE A 83 3.52 -0.98 -4.53
N ASP A 84 4.04 -1.89 -5.36
CA ASP A 84 3.43 -2.33 -6.61
C ASP A 84 3.02 -1.13 -7.50
N ARG A 85 1.72 -0.98 -7.76
CA ARG A 85 1.15 0.14 -8.51
C ARG A 85 0.98 1.42 -7.69
N TYR A 86 1.40 1.46 -6.44
CA TYR A 86 1.23 2.62 -5.59
C TYR A 86 2.55 3.34 -5.38
N ALA A 87 2.53 4.67 -5.47
CA ALA A 87 3.60 5.56 -5.05
C ALA A 87 3.18 6.29 -3.77
N ILE A 88 4.08 6.35 -2.81
CA ILE A 88 3.83 6.93 -1.49
C ILE A 88 4.68 8.18 -1.35
N TYR A 89 4.02 9.28 -1.03
CA TYR A 89 4.63 10.60 -0.82
C TYR A 89 4.39 10.99 0.64
N LEU A 90 5.35 11.68 1.26
CA LEU A 90 5.17 12.29 2.56
C LEU A 90 4.97 13.79 2.37
N ASP A 91 3.80 14.28 2.71
CA ASP A 91 3.52 15.72 2.71
C ASP A 91 4.17 16.34 3.96
N SER A 92 5.37 16.91 3.79
CA SER A 92 6.11 17.57 4.86
C SER A 92 5.36 18.77 5.47
N THR A 93 4.45 19.38 4.71
CA THR A 93 3.63 20.50 5.19
C THR A 93 2.43 20.05 6.03
N ARG A 94 2.06 18.78 5.93
CA ARG A 94 0.87 18.21 6.60
C ARG A 94 1.16 17.76 8.03
N GLY A 95 2.35 17.22 8.30
CA GLY A 95 2.76 16.84 9.65
C GLY A 95 2.81 18.02 10.64
N ALA A 96 3.13 19.22 10.14
CA ALA A 96 3.16 20.44 10.94
C ALA A 96 1.75 21.05 11.17
N ARG A 97 0.77 20.73 10.32
CA ARG A 97 -0.58 21.32 10.39
C ARG A 97 -1.60 20.51 11.17
N THR A 98 -1.37 19.23 11.40
CA THR A 98 -2.22 18.42 12.30
C THR A 98 -2.10 18.83 13.76
N ALA A 99 -1.00 19.53 14.13
CA ALA A 99 -0.85 20.16 15.45
C ALA A 99 -1.65 21.48 15.59
N ALA A 100 -2.14 22.06 14.50
CA ALA A 100 -2.78 23.40 14.47
C ALA A 100 -4.21 23.36 13.94
N GLY A 101 -5.02 22.35 14.27
CA GLY A 101 -6.50 22.45 14.30
C GLY A 101 -7.24 22.88 13.02
N ALA A 102 -6.67 22.77 11.82
CA ALA A 102 -7.38 23.09 10.58
C ALA A 102 -7.85 21.80 9.90
N ALA A 103 -9.06 21.35 10.25
CA ALA A 103 -9.81 20.33 9.51
C ALA A 103 -10.12 20.84 8.09
N ARG A 104 -9.17 20.71 7.16
CA ARG A 104 -9.51 20.79 5.73
C ARG A 104 -10.20 19.49 5.37
N THR A 105 -11.38 19.59 4.78
CA THR A 105 -12.14 18.49 4.19
C THR A 105 -11.28 17.83 3.12
N GLN A 106 -10.51 16.81 3.55
CA GLN A 106 -9.73 16.01 2.63
C GLN A 106 -10.66 14.97 2.02
N PRO A 107 -10.58 14.70 0.72
CA PRO A 107 -11.33 13.58 0.15
C PRO A 107 -11.01 12.30 0.94
N PRO A 108 -12.01 11.46 1.19
CA PRO A 108 -11.82 10.25 1.97
C PRO A 108 -10.76 9.35 1.31
N ALA A 109 -9.72 9.01 2.07
CA ALA A 109 -8.66 8.16 1.55
C ALA A 109 -9.16 6.71 1.48
N THR A 110 -9.11 6.13 0.28
CA THR A 110 -9.45 4.72 0.05
C THR A 110 -8.30 3.77 0.33
N VAL A 111 -7.07 4.29 0.41
CA VAL A 111 -5.85 3.55 0.77
C VAL A 111 -4.99 4.44 1.65
N VAL A 112 -4.45 3.90 2.74
CA VAL A 112 -3.50 4.59 3.61
C VAL A 112 -2.24 3.75 3.81
N ALA A 113 -1.11 4.43 4.00
CA ALA A 113 0.16 3.78 4.32
C ALA A 113 0.29 3.57 5.83
N ALA A 114 0.88 2.44 6.20
CA ALA A 114 1.18 2.06 7.57
C ALA A 114 2.51 1.31 7.63
N LEU A 115 3.14 1.28 8.80
CA LEU A 115 4.30 0.43 9.07
C LEU A 115 3.91 -0.69 10.03
N GLU A 116 4.27 -1.90 9.72
CA GLU A 116 4.19 -3.01 10.66
C GLU A 116 5.21 -2.76 11.80
N THR A 117 4.74 -2.78 13.05
CA THR A 117 5.52 -2.30 14.20
C THR A 117 6.70 -3.19 14.53
N ARG A 118 6.64 -4.50 14.24
CA ARG A 118 7.71 -5.44 14.53
C ARG A 118 8.81 -5.41 13.48
N SER A 119 8.46 -5.51 12.21
CA SER A 119 9.43 -5.61 11.10
C SER A 119 9.81 -4.24 10.53
N GLY A 120 9.00 -3.20 10.75
CA GLY A 120 9.13 -1.91 10.09
C GLY A 120 8.80 -1.97 8.61
N GLN A 121 8.14 -3.02 8.15
CA GLN A 121 7.74 -3.16 6.76
C GLN A 121 6.56 -2.24 6.44
N LEU A 122 6.61 -1.65 5.25
CA LEU A 122 5.53 -0.85 4.71
C LEU A 122 4.36 -1.74 4.33
N ALA A 123 3.16 -1.36 4.73
CA ALA A 123 1.90 -1.97 4.37
C ALA A 123 0.91 -0.90 3.89
N LEU A 124 -0.04 -1.30 3.08
CA LEU A 124 -1.17 -0.48 2.68
C LEU A 124 -2.45 -1.06 3.26
N LEU A 125 -3.28 -0.22 3.87
CA LEU A 125 -4.60 -0.58 4.36
C LEU A 125 -5.65 -0.04 3.38
N GLY A 126 -6.60 -0.89 3.01
CA GLY A 126 -7.73 -0.55 2.14
C GLY A 126 -8.95 -0.09 2.93
N ALA A 127 -9.91 0.47 2.23
CA ALA A 127 -11.19 0.92 2.79
C ALA A 127 -12.22 -0.21 2.93
N SER A 128 -11.77 -1.43 3.21
CA SER A 128 -12.64 -2.59 3.36
C SER A 128 -12.33 -3.34 4.66
N ILE A 129 -13.31 -4.10 5.13
CA ILE A 129 -13.13 -5.09 6.19
C ILE A 129 -13.45 -6.48 5.66
N LYS A 130 -12.74 -7.48 6.16
CA LYS A 130 -12.97 -8.90 5.90
C LYS A 130 -13.63 -9.53 7.11
N LEU A 131 -14.67 -10.31 6.84
CA LEU A 131 -15.39 -11.10 7.83
C LEU A 131 -15.06 -12.57 7.57
N PHE A 132 -14.92 -13.33 8.65
CA PHE A 132 -14.66 -14.77 8.62
C PHE A 132 -15.67 -15.49 9.49
N ASP A 133 -15.92 -16.76 9.18
CA ASP A 133 -16.89 -17.62 9.85
C ASP A 133 -18.27 -16.94 9.93
N THR A 134 -18.75 -16.43 8.79
CA THR A 134 -20.04 -15.73 8.69
C THR A 134 -20.90 -16.30 7.57
N THR A 135 -22.19 -15.97 7.60
CA THR A 135 -23.11 -16.31 6.52
C THR A 135 -23.38 -15.09 5.61
N PRO A 136 -23.75 -15.30 4.35
CA PRO A 136 -24.13 -14.20 3.46
C PRO A 136 -25.26 -13.31 3.99
N ALA A 137 -26.18 -13.89 4.76
CA ALA A 137 -27.29 -13.15 5.37
C ALA A 137 -26.78 -12.20 6.47
N VAL A 138 -25.90 -12.70 7.36
CA VAL A 138 -25.27 -11.88 8.41
C VAL A 138 -24.41 -10.79 7.81
N ALA A 139 -23.55 -11.13 6.83
CA ALA A 139 -22.69 -10.14 6.17
C ALA A 139 -23.49 -9.01 5.52
N ARG A 140 -24.61 -9.33 4.86
CA ARG A 140 -25.51 -8.33 4.26
C ARG A 140 -26.15 -7.43 5.31
N ALA A 141 -26.63 -8.02 6.42
CA ALA A 141 -27.22 -7.25 7.52
C ALA A 141 -26.20 -6.30 8.16
N LEU A 142 -24.93 -6.74 8.34
CA LEU A 142 -23.86 -5.91 8.86
C LEU A 142 -23.51 -4.77 7.89
N ALA A 143 -23.40 -5.03 6.59
CA ALA A 143 -23.15 -4.02 5.58
C ALA A 143 -24.24 -2.93 5.61
N THR A 144 -25.52 -3.33 5.62
CA THR A 144 -26.65 -2.38 5.71
C THR A 144 -26.61 -1.57 7.00
N ARG A 145 -26.34 -2.19 8.13
CA ARG A 145 -26.31 -1.52 9.45
C ARG A 145 -25.21 -0.47 9.54
N THR A 146 -24.06 -0.72 8.89
CA THR A 146 -22.88 0.15 8.95
C THR A 146 -22.75 1.12 7.78
N GLY A 147 -23.68 1.09 6.82
CA GLY A 147 -23.62 1.91 5.62
C GLY A 147 -22.52 1.48 4.64
N GLY A 148 -21.98 0.27 4.79
CA GLY A 148 -20.99 -0.29 3.89
C GLY A 148 -21.60 -0.99 2.68
N ALA A 149 -20.82 -1.14 1.61
CA ALA A 149 -21.20 -1.91 0.43
C ALA A 149 -20.65 -3.33 0.53
N LEU A 150 -21.53 -4.34 0.47
CA LEU A 150 -21.13 -5.74 0.42
C LEU A 150 -20.46 -6.02 -0.93
N VAL A 151 -19.18 -6.38 -0.93
CA VAL A 151 -18.39 -6.69 -2.13
C VAL A 151 -18.62 -8.14 -2.55
N TYR A 152 -18.49 -9.04 -1.59
CA TYR A 152 -18.82 -10.46 -1.76
C TYR A 152 -19.18 -11.09 -0.42
N ALA A 153 -19.87 -12.22 -0.46
CA ALA A 153 -20.09 -13.11 0.66
C ALA A 153 -20.18 -14.55 0.15
N SER A 154 -19.37 -15.42 0.69
CA SER A 154 -19.26 -16.83 0.31
C SER A 154 -19.88 -17.72 1.39
N ALA A 155 -20.81 -18.57 0.98
CA ALA A 155 -21.38 -19.58 1.87
C ALA A 155 -20.49 -20.83 1.96
N ILE A 156 -19.47 -20.95 1.09
CA ILE A 156 -18.61 -22.14 1.03
C ILE A 156 -17.55 -22.10 2.10
N ASP A 157 -16.87 -20.94 2.25
CA ASP A 157 -15.77 -20.74 3.20
C ASP A 157 -16.12 -19.78 4.34
N GLY A 158 -17.36 -19.29 4.39
CA GLY A 158 -17.82 -18.37 5.43
C GLY A 158 -17.13 -17.01 5.39
N SER A 159 -16.58 -16.58 4.25
CA SER A 159 -15.90 -15.29 4.14
C SER A 159 -16.79 -14.23 3.51
N ALA A 160 -16.59 -12.98 3.90
CA ALA A 160 -17.25 -11.84 3.26
C ALA A 160 -16.35 -10.59 3.31
N MET A 161 -16.64 -9.62 2.45
CA MET A 161 -15.96 -8.33 2.42
C MET A 161 -16.97 -7.20 2.32
N ILE A 162 -16.83 -6.20 3.19
CA ILE A 162 -17.61 -4.97 3.18
C ILE A 162 -16.65 -3.81 2.92
N ARG A 163 -16.98 -2.98 1.92
CA ARG A 163 -16.22 -1.78 1.55
C ARG A 163 -16.93 -0.54 2.07
N TYR A 164 -16.14 0.44 2.48
CA TYR A 164 -16.56 1.76 2.94
C TYR A 164 -15.97 2.86 2.06
N ASP A 165 -16.43 4.09 2.25
CA ASP A 165 -15.97 5.24 1.49
C ASP A 165 -14.54 5.68 1.87
N SER A 166 -14.08 5.30 3.07
CA SER A 166 -12.73 5.64 3.55
C SER A 166 -12.14 4.55 4.43
N VAL A 167 -10.81 4.54 4.53
CA VAL A 167 -10.11 3.67 5.48
C VAL A 167 -10.47 4.00 6.92
N ALA A 168 -10.67 5.28 7.25
CA ALA A 168 -11.11 5.67 8.59
C ALA A 168 -12.44 5.01 8.95
N SER A 169 -13.46 5.13 8.07
CA SER A 169 -14.76 4.46 8.27
C SER A 169 -14.63 2.94 8.35
N ALA A 170 -13.75 2.33 7.55
CA ALA A 170 -13.51 0.89 7.64
C ALA A 170 -12.92 0.48 8.99
N LEU A 171 -11.95 1.22 9.52
CA LEU A 171 -11.32 0.94 10.81
C LEU A 171 -12.27 1.15 11.98
N ASP A 172 -13.06 2.22 11.96
CA ASP A 172 -14.06 2.52 12.99
C ASP A 172 -15.11 1.40 13.02
N ASN A 173 -15.66 1.02 11.87
CA ASN A 173 -16.62 -0.07 11.76
C ASN A 173 -16.00 -1.42 12.11
N CYS A 174 -14.74 -1.67 11.74
CA CYS A 174 -14.03 -2.88 12.15
C CYS A 174 -14.01 -3.01 13.68
N THR A 175 -13.68 -1.93 14.38
CA THR A 175 -13.68 -1.91 15.85
C THR A 175 -15.08 -2.07 16.43
N GLN A 176 -16.07 -1.36 15.88
CA GLN A 176 -17.46 -1.41 16.35
C GLN A 176 -18.11 -2.78 16.17
N LEU A 177 -17.73 -3.49 15.11
CA LEU A 177 -18.31 -4.80 14.77
C LEU A 177 -17.61 -5.97 15.47
N GLN A 178 -16.49 -5.78 16.17
CA GLN A 178 -15.83 -6.85 16.93
C GLN A 178 -16.80 -7.51 17.90
N GLY A 179 -16.82 -8.85 17.90
CA GLY A 179 -17.75 -9.62 18.74
C GLY A 179 -19.21 -9.65 18.24
N SER A 180 -19.49 -9.20 17.01
CA SER A 180 -20.84 -9.32 16.44
C SER A 180 -21.26 -10.77 16.29
N THR A 181 -22.51 -11.07 16.68
CA THR A 181 -23.08 -12.42 16.59
C THR A 181 -23.08 -12.91 15.13
N GLY A 182 -22.63 -14.16 14.93
CA GLY A 182 -22.59 -14.80 13.63
C GLY A 182 -21.37 -14.41 12.77
N VAL A 183 -20.32 -13.87 13.41
CA VAL A 183 -19.01 -13.61 12.80
C VAL A 183 -17.93 -14.12 13.75
N GLY A 184 -17.02 -14.94 13.25
CA GLY A 184 -15.91 -15.47 14.04
C GLY A 184 -14.77 -14.46 14.17
N ALA A 185 -14.40 -13.78 13.08
CA ALA A 185 -13.36 -12.76 13.10
C ALA A 185 -13.64 -11.63 12.11
N ILE A 186 -13.17 -10.42 12.46
CA ILE A 186 -13.27 -9.23 11.61
C ILE A 186 -11.90 -8.58 11.54
N THR A 187 -11.41 -8.33 10.32
CA THR A 187 -10.10 -7.71 10.12
C THR A 187 -10.17 -6.60 9.08
N PRO A 188 -9.40 -5.51 9.23
CA PRO A 188 -9.21 -4.54 8.15
C PRO A 188 -8.53 -5.19 6.95
N GLU A 189 -8.76 -4.66 5.78
CA GLU A 189 -8.09 -5.09 4.57
C GLU A 189 -6.64 -4.61 4.58
N VAL A 190 -5.69 -5.55 4.52
CA VAL A 190 -4.29 -5.28 4.21
C VAL A 190 -4.08 -5.62 2.74
N ILE A 191 -3.64 -4.64 1.95
CA ILE A 191 -3.34 -4.85 0.53
C ILE A 191 -2.02 -5.62 0.44
N PRO A 192 -2.04 -6.86 -0.09
CA PRO A 192 -0.83 -7.66 -0.19
C PRO A 192 0.12 -7.05 -1.23
N ARG A 193 1.43 -7.20 -1.00
CA ARG A 193 2.43 -6.94 -2.03
C ARG A 193 2.39 -8.09 -3.04
N ALA A 194 2.34 -7.78 -4.32
CA ALA A 194 2.45 -8.82 -5.35
C ALA A 194 3.79 -9.53 -5.21
N ALA A 195 3.76 -10.87 -5.12
CA ALA A 195 4.98 -11.67 -5.14
C ALA A 195 5.62 -11.51 -6.52
N ARG A 196 6.90 -11.04 -6.55
CA ARG A 196 7.66 -11.07 -7.80
C ARG A 196 8.10 -12.51 -8.03
N PRO A 197 7.84 -13.08 -9.21
CA PRO A 197 8.47 -14.35 -9.58
C PRO A 197 10.00 -14.16 -9.59
N LEU A 198 10.71 -15.11 -9.03
CA LEU A 198 12.17 -15.19 -9.01
C LEU A 198 12.70 -15.48 -10.42
#